data_f9ff64972b498ee10acbbeeb2be1fa06
#
_entry.id   f9ff64972b498ee10acbbeeb2be1fa06
#
_cell.length_a   1.000
_cell.length_b   1.000
_cell.length_c   1.000
_cell.angle_alpha   90.00
_cell.angle_beta   90.00
_cell.angle_gamma   90.00
#
_symmetry.space_group_name_H-M   'P 1'
#
loop_
_entity.id
_entity.type
_entity.pdbx_description
1 polymer ?
#
loop_
_entity_poly.entity_id
_entity_poly.type
_entity_poly.pdbx_seq_one_letter_code
_entity_poly.pdbx_strand_id
1 'polypeptide(L)'
;MPNIDNIKKYKNIHMIGIGGVSMSGIAAILKNFGFHVTGSDWVESETTNKLNNLGIHVTIGHSLDDVAKSDAVVYSAAIKQDDPEMLEAKRLHIPTIERADFLGELTRCYQDTICISGTHGKTTTTSMISLCFLEGLQDPSIQVGAFLKQINGNYKVGSSEHFIIEACEYVESFLKFSPKAEIILNIDNDHLDYFKTFDNIKNAFIKYTKLLPDNGLLIINGDDSNCLELPNYTKAKAITYGIKNENVNFSAKNISFNEDGFAKFDLYHNNKFLDTIELSVPGTHNVLNALACISLSIEYGISISDIKVALSKFTGAHRRFEYKGKIDKKASVYDDYGHHPT
;
A
#
# COMPACT_ATOMS: atom_id res chain seq x y z
N MET A 1 -18.36 10.00 -1.86
CA MET A 1 -18.34 8.64 -2.45
C MET A 1 -17.43 8.66 -3.66
N PRO A 2 -16.67 7.60 -3.91
CA PRO A 2 -15.82 7.50 -5.10
C PRO A 2 -16.61 7.72 -6.41
N ASN A 3 -15.96 8.38 -7.39
CA ASN A 3 -16.54 8.54 -8.72
C ASN A 3 -16.10 7.38 -9.62
N ILE A 4 -17.03 6.53 -10.03
CA ILE A 4 -16.74 5.33 -10.81
C ILE A 4 -16.98 5.51 -12.32
N ASP A 5 -17.11 6.75 -12.82
CA ASP A 5 -17.48 7.01 -14.23
C ASP A 5 -16.51 6.37 -15.25
N ASN A 6 -15.23 6.31 -14.93
CA ASN A 6 -14.20 5.69 -15.79
C ASN A 6 -14.34 4.17 -15.93
N ILE A 7 -14.94 3.47 -14.95
CA ILE A 7 -15.11 2.02 -14.97
C ILE A 7 -16.58 1.57 -15.16
N LYS A 8 -17.55 2.49 -15.14
CA LYS A 8 -18.99 2.21 -15.32
C LYS A 8 -19.36 1.50 -16.62
N LYS A 9 -18.51 1.56 -17.62
CA LYS A 9 -18.70 0.82 -18.90
C LYS A 9 -18.72 -0.69 -18.72
N TYR A 10 -18.14 -1.19 -17.63
CA TYR A 10 -18.19 -2.61 -17.25
C TYR A 10 -19.28 -2.81 -16.21
N LYS A 11 -20.06 -3.88 -16.33
CA LYS A 11 -21.05 -4.31 -15.32
C LYS A 11 -20.68 -5.63 -14.68
N ASN A 12 -20.17 -6.55 -15.50
CA ASN A 12 -19.74 -7.88 -15.11
C ASN A 12 -18.23 -7.97 -15.30
N ILE A 13 -17.49 -8.19 -14.24
CA ILE A 13 -16.03 -8.29 -14.28
C ILE A 13 -15.62 -9.68 -13.79
N HIS A 14 -14.89 -10.41 -14.64
CA HIS A 14 -14.25 -11.65 -14.24
C HIS A 14 -12.79 -11.44 -13.86
N MET A 15 -12.31 -12.09 -12.80
CA MET A 15 -10.97 -11.87 -12.26
C MET A 15 -10.18 -13.19 -12.19
N ILE A 16 -9.11 -13.33 -13.00
CA ILE A 16 -8.25 -14.51 -13.02
C ILE A 16 -7.15 -14.36 -11.96
N GLY A 17 -7.04 -15.33 -11.04
CA GLY A 17 -6.15 -15.27 -9.88
C GLY A 17 -6.71 -14.37 -8.78
N ILE A 18 -8.02 -14.42 -8.57
CA ILE A 18 -8.78 -13.52 -7.68
C ILE A 18 -8.36 -13.61 -6.21
N GLY A 19 -7.82 -14.75 -5.74
CA GLY A 19 -7.35 -14.97 -4.39
C GLY A 19 -6.02 -14.28 -4.06
N GLY A 20 -5.34 -13.70 -5.06
CA GLY A 20 -4.11 -12.94 -4.85
C GLY A 20 -4.33 -11.72 -3.93
N VAL A 21 -3.29 -11.34 -3.17
CA VAL A 21 -3.34 -10.26 -2.16
C VAL A 21 -3.97 -8.97 -2.72
N SER A 22 -3.48 -8.48 -3.88
CA SER A 22 -4.02 -7.26 -4.49
C SER A 22 -5.34 -7.50 -5.21
N MET A 23 -5.52 -8.66 -5.86
CA MET A 23 -6.71 -8.98 -6.63
C MET A 23 -7.95 -9.06 -5.76
N SER A 24 -7.85 -9.67 -4.58
CA SER A 24 -8.97 -9.81 -3.63
C SER A 24 -9.47 -8.45 -3.11
N GLY A 25 -8.55 -7.51 -2.87
CA GLY A 25 -8.93 -6.15 -2.48
C GLY A 25 -9.67 -5.41 -3.61
N ILE A 26 -9.21 -5.52 -4.85
CA ILE A 26 -9.89 -4.97 -6.03
C ILE A 26 -11.30 -5.57 -6.15
N ALA A 27 -11.42 -6.89 -6.04
CA ALA A 27 -12.71 -7.59 -6.12
C ALA A 27 -13.72 -7.08 -5.08
N ALA A 28 -13.28 -6.92 -3.83
CA ALA A 28 -14.14 -6.41 -2.76
C ALA A 28 -14.58 -4.96 -2.97
N ILE A 29 -13.67 -4.09 -3.44
CA ILE A 29 -14.00 -2.69 -3.77
C ILE A 29 -15.02 -2.64 -4.92
N LEU A 30 -14.81 -3.41 -5.99
CA LEU A 30 -15.75 -3.49 -7.10
C LEU A 30 -17.13 -3.97 -6.67
N LYS A 31 -17.17 -5.02 -5.84
CA LYS A 31 -18.43 -5.52 -5.27
C LYS A 31 -19.18 -4.45 -4.48
N ASN A 32 -18.45 -3.67 -3.67
CA ASN A 32 -19.03 -2.55 -2.91
C ASN A 32 -19.53 -1.43 -3.82
N PHE A 33 -18.91 -1.22 -4.98
CA PHE A 33 -19.37 -0.27 -6.00
C PHE A 33 -20.58 -0.77 -6.79
N GLY A 34 -21.06 -1.99 -6.53
CA GLY A 34 -22.23 -2.57 -7.17
C GLY A 34 -21.96 -3.32 -8.47
N PHE A 35 -20.69 -3.61 -8.78
CA PHE A 35 -20.35 -4.47 -9.91
C PHE A 35 -20.71 -5.93 -9.62
N HIS A 36 -21.06 -6.68 -10.66
CA HIS A 36 -21.12 -8.14 -10.60
C HIS A 36 -19.71 -8.68 -10.84
N VAL A 37 -19.12 -9.24 -9.79
CA VAL A 37 -17.76 -9.77 -9.82
C VAL A 37 -17.80 -11.28 -9.69
N THR A 38 -17.10 -11.95 -10.59
CA THR A 38 -16.76 -13.38 -10.52
C THR A 38 -15.26 -13.56 -10.60
N GLY A 39 -14.74 -14.71 -10.31
CA GLY A 39 -13.32 -14.97 -10.53
C GLY A 39 -12.94 -16.42 -10.39
N SER A 40 -11.71 -16.71 -10.77
CA SER A 40 -11.08 -18.03 -10.70
C SER A 40 -9.78 -17.97 -9.91
N ASP A 41 -9.44 -19.07 -9.27
CA ASP A 41 -8.14 -19.29 -8.63
C ASP A 41 -7.77 -20.76 -8.66
N TRP A 42 -6.49 -21.08 -8.59
CA TRP A 42 -6.02 -22.46 -8.58
C TRP A 42 -6.22 -23.19 -7.24
N VAL A 43 -6.26 -22.43 -6.15
CA VAL A 43 -6.24 -22.98 -4.80
C VAL A 43 -7.35 -22.36 -3.96
N GLU A 44 -8.13 -23.21 -3.31
CA GLU A 44 -9.01 -22.75 -2.25
C GLU A 44 -8.19 -22.24 -1.07
N SER A 45 -8.54 -21.05 -0.58
CA SER A 45 -7.82 -20.34 0.47
C SER A 45 -8.78 -19.58 1.37
N GLU A 46 -8.30 -19.11 2.51
CA GLU A 46 -9.08 -18.23 3.38
C GLU A 46 -9.54 -16.96 2.62
N THR A 47 -8.72 -16.47 1.68
CA THR A 47 -9.06 -15.30 0.85
C THR A 47 -10.20 -15.60 -0.11
N THR A 48 -10.16 -16.74 -0.84
CA THR A 48 -11.24 -17.13 -1.75
C THR A 48 -12.54 -17.41 -0.99
N ASN A 49 -12.47 -17.99 0.21
CA ASN A 49 -13.62 -18.21 1.07
C ASN A 49 -14.22 -16.89 1.58
N LYS A 50 -13.39 -15.91 1.95
CA LYS A 50 -13.86 -14.55 2.31
C LYS A 50 -14.58 -13.87 1.14
N LEU A 51 -14.07 -14.00 -0.07
CA LEU A 51 -14.72 -13.45 -1.27
C LEU A 51 -16.08 -14.09 -1.54
N ASN A 52 -16.19 -15.42 -1.41
CA ASN A 52 -17.46 -16.13 -1.52
C ASN A 52 -18.47 -15.63 -0.46
N ASN A 53 -18.04 -15.41 0.78
CA ASN A 53 -18.89 -14.86 1.85
C ASN A 53 -19.36 -13.41 1.56
N LEU A 54 -18.63 -12.66 0.74
CA LEU A 54 -19.03 -11.33 0.24
C LEU A 54 -20.01 -11.43 -0.95
N GLY A 55 -20.39 -12.65 -1.37
CA GLY A 55 -21.23 -12.88 -2.54
C GLY A 55 -20.52 -12.66 -3.88
N ILE A 56 -19.20 -12.88 -3.92
CA ILE A 56 -18.39 -12.96 -5.13
C ILE A 56 -18.18 -14.42 -5.44
N HIS A 57 -18.69 -14.89 -6.59
CA HIS A 57 -18.53 -16.30 -6.99
C HIS A 57 -17.07 -16.56 -7.41
N VAL A 58 -16.41 -17.48 -6.69
CA VAL A 58 -15.03 -17.89 -6.99
C VAL A 58 -15.02 -19.36 -7.39
N THR A 59 -14.56 -19.65 -8.61
CA THR A 59 -14.35 -21.00 -9.13
C THR A 59 -12.92 -21.45 -8.84
N ILE A 60 -12.75 -22.66 -8.30
CA ILE A 60 -11.42 -23.27 -8.19
C ILE A 60 -11.12 -24.02 -9.49
N GLY A 61 -10.05 -23.62 -10.18
CA GLY A 61 -9.74 -23.99 -11.55
C GLY A 61 -10.14 -22.88 -12.53
N HIS A 62 -10.55 -23.25 -13.75
CA HIS A 62 -10.97 -22.29 -14.79
C HIS A 62 -12.49 -22.19 -14.89
N SER A 63 -13.00 -21.00 -15.24
CA SER A 63 -14.43 -20.74 -15.49
C SER A 63 -14.64 -20.01 -16.82
N LEU A 64 -14.66 -20.76 -17.93
CA LEU A 64 -14.91 -20.20 -19.27
C LEU A 64 -16.31 -19.61 -19.40
N ASP A 65 -17.30 -20.18 -18.69
CA ASP A 65 -18.67 -19.68 -18.67
C ASP A 65 -18.80 -18.30 -18.02
N ASP A 66 -18.02 -18.03 -16.96
CA ASP A 66 -18.00 -16.71 -16.30
C ASP A 66 -17.26 -15.68 -17.17
N VAL A 67 -16.18 -16.10 -17.83
CA VAL A 67 -15.51 -15.25 -18.85
C VAL A 67 -16.51 -14.86 -19.92
N ALA A 68 -17.25 -15.82 -20.49
CA ALA A 68 -18.20 -15.54 -21.57
C ALA A 68 -19.34 -14.59 -21.19
N LYS A 69 -19.65 -14.45 -19.90
CA LYS A 69 -20.68 -13.54 -19.37
C LYS A 69 -20.13 -12.20 -18.92
N SER A 70 -18.82 -12.01 -18.97
CA SER A 70 -18.16 -10.79 -18.48
C SER A 70 -18.04 -9.71 -19.56
N ASP A 71 -17.99 -8.45 -19.13
CA ASP A 71 -17.71 -7.29 -19.99
C ASP A 71 -16.21 -6.97 -20.04
N ALA A 72 -15.46 -7.46 -19.06
CA ALA A 72 -14.01 -7.36 -18.98
C ALA A 72 -13.42 -8.48 -18.12
N VAL A 73 -12.20 -8.88 -18.44
CA VAL A 73 -11.39 -9.80 -17.64
C VAL A 73 -10.21 -9.05 -17.05
N VAL A 74 -10.07 -9.08 -15.71
CA VAL A 74 -8.90 -8.56 -14.99
C VAL A 74 -8.02 -9.72 -14.58
N TYR A 75 -6.72 -9.65 -14.87
CA TYR A 75 -5.82 -10.75 -14.60
C TYR A 75 -4.57 -10.33 -13.84
N SER A 76 -4.04 -11.23 -13.02
CA SER A 76 -2.75 -11.05 -12.34
C SER A 76 -1.59 -11.20 -13.33
N ALA A 77 -0.50 -10.47 -13.13
CA ALA A 77 0.72 -10.59 -13.94
C ALA A 77 1.34 -12.01 -13.96
N ALA A 78 0.96 -12.88 -13.01
CA ALA A 78 1.37 -14.28 -12.99
C ALA A 78 0.65 -15.15 -14.05
N ILE A 79 -0.48 -14.68 -14.61
CA ILE A 79 -1.28 -15.40 -15.60
C ILE A 79 -0.63 -15.28 -16.96
N LYS A 80 -0.42 -16.40 -17.61
CA LYS A 80 0.18 -16.45 -18.94
C LYS A 80 -0.85 -16.17 -20.04
N GLN A 81 -0.37 -15.75 -21.21
CA GLN A 81 -1.23 -15.45 -22.35
C GLN A 81 -1.86 -16.71 -22.99
N ASP A 82 -1.35 -17.90 -22.69
CA ASP A 82 -1.87 -19.19 -23.13
C ASP A 82 -2.82 -19.83 -22.09
N ASP A 83 -3.17 -19.12 -21.02
CA ASP A 83 -4.18 -19.52 -20.05
C ASP A 83 -5.55 -19.71 -20.74
N PRO A 84 -6.32 -20.80 -20.44
CA PRO A 84 -7.60 -21.07 -21.06
C PRO A 84 -8.61 -19.92 -20.98
N GLU A 85 -8.68 -19.20 -19.87
CA GLU A 85 -9.60 -18.08 -19.68
C GLU A 85 -9.14 -16.85 -20.47
N MET A 86 -7.83 -16.62 -20.59
CA MET A 86 -7.26 -15.57 -21.46
C MET A 86 -7.54 -15.86 -22.94
N LEU A 87 -7.40 -17.13 -23.37
CA LEU A 87 -7.71 -17.56 -24.73
C LEU A 87 -9.20 -17.41 -25.04
N GLU A 88 -10.07 -17.76 -24.10
CA GLU A 88 -11.52 -17.60 -24.25
C GLU A 88 -11.93 -16.13 -24.33
N ALA A 89 -11.39 -15.27 -23.46
CA ALA A 89 -11.61 -13.83 -23.54
C ALA A 89 -11.20 -13.26 -24.91
N LYS A 90 -10.05 -13.68 -25.44
CA LYS A 90 -9.57 -13.30 -26.77
C LYS A 90 -10.50 -13.81 -27.88
N ARG A 91 -10.96 -15.05 -27.79
CA ARG A 91 -11.90 -15.65 -28.77
C ARG A 91 -13.22 -14.87 -28.82
N LEU A 92 -13.70 -14.40 -27.67
CA LEU A 92 -14.95 -13.65 -27.53
C LEU A 92 -14.78 -12.13 -27.69
N HIS A 93 -13.55 -11.64 -27.96
CA HIS A 93 -13.22 -10.22 -28.05
C HIS A 93 -13.54 -9.43 -26.78
N ILE A 94 -13.47 -10.09 -25.60
CA ILE A 94 -13.65 -9.45 -24.31
C ILE A 94 -12.32 -8.77 -23.93
N PRO A 95 -12.34 -7.48 -23.52
CA PRO A 95 -11.12 -6.78 -23.12
C PRO A 95 -10.48 -7.43 -21.89
N THR A 96 -9.17 -7.67 -21.98
CA THR A 96 -8.36 -8.16 -20.88
C THR A 96 -7.49 -7.02 -20.33
N ILE A 97 -7.48 -6.82 -19.03
CA ILE A 97 -6.81 -5.69 -18.35
C ILE A 97 -5.89 -6.27 -17.30
N GLU A 98 -4.61 -5.92 -17.35
CA GLU A 98 -3.67 -6.33 -16.31
C GLU A 98 -4.00 -5.64 -15.00
N ARG A 99 -3.80 -6.33 -13.87
CA ARG A 99 -4.11 -5.88 -12.51
C ARG A 99 -3.61 -4.46 -12.21
N ALA A 100 -2.38 -4.12 -12.61
CA ALA A 100 -1.80 -2.81 -12.30
C ALA A 100 -2.49 -1.69 -13.10
N ASP A 101 -2.87 -1.94 -14.35
CA ASP A 101 -3.64 -1.00 -15.16
C ASP A 101 -5.04 -0.77 -14.59
N PHE A 102 -5.72 -1.88 -14.21
CA PHE A 102 -7.05 -1.78 -13.60
C PHE A 102 -7.03 -1.09 -12.24
N LEU A 103 -6.00 -1.37 -11.42
CA LEU A 103 -5.79 -0.70 -10.15
C LEU A 103 -5.52 0.81 -10.34
N GLY A 104 -4.80 1.18 -11.40
CA GLY A 104 -4.65 2.58 -11.81
C GLY A 104 -5.99 3.25 -12.10
N GLU A 105 -6.90 2.59 -12.84
CA GLU A 105 -8.25 3.10 -13.06
C GLU A 105 -9.04 3.23 -11.73
N LEU A 106 -8.85 2.28 -10.82
CA LEU A 106 -9.51 2.30 -9.52
C LEU A 106 -9.01 3.46 -8.65
N THR A 107 -7.72 3.81 -8.71
CA THR A 107 -7.19 4.99 -7.99
C THR A 107 -7.83 6.29 -8.47
N ARG A 108 -8.22 6.39 -9.75
CA ARG A 108 -8.94 7.56 -10.30
C ARG A 108 -10.38 7.68 -9.84
N CYS A 109 -10.94 6.60 -9.26
CA CYS A 109 -12.30 6.66 -8.70
C CYS A 109 -12.34 7.42 -7.37
N TYR A 110 -11.23 7.52 -6.67
CA TYR A 110 -11.13 8.21 -5.39
C TYR A 110 -10.59 9.63 -5.57
N GLN A 111 -11.15 10.59 -4.84
CA GLN A 111 -10.67 11.98 -4.89
C GLN A 111 -9.31 12.14 -4.22
N ASP A 112 -9.02 11.25 -3.27
CA ASP A 112 -7.83 11.31 -2.45
C ASP A 112 -7.17 9.93 -2.32
N THR A 113 -6.34 9.62 -3.30
CA THR A 113 -5.53 8.41 -3.28
C THR A 113 -4.17 8.71 -2.64
N ILE A 114 -3.87 8.03 -1.54
CA ILE A 114 -2.64 8.13 -0.77
C ILE A 114 -1.78 6.92 -1.13
N CYS A 115 -0.67 7.18 -1.81
CA CYS A 115 0.22 6.15 -2.33
C CYS A 115 1.52 6.09 -1.54
N ILE A 116 1.86 4.93 -1.00
CA ILE A 116 3.08 4.72 -0.23
C ILE A 116 4.07 3.92 -1.08
N SER A 117 5.18 4.54 -1.43
CA SER A 117 6.25 3.99 -2.25
C SER A 117 7.62 4.07 -1.59
N GLY A 118 8.61 3.48 -2.24
CA GLY A 118 9.99 3.39 -1.77
C GLY A 118 10.49 1.96 -1.86
N THR A 119 11.79 1.76 -1.91
CA THR A 119 12.36 0.42 -2.01
C THR A 119 11.98 -0.41 -0.78
N HIS A 120 12.11 0.16 0.42
CA HIS A 120 11.86 -0.51 1.70
C HIS A 120 10.80 0.18 2.54
N GLY A 121 10.10 -0.58 3.41
CA GLY A 121 9.18 -0.04 4.41
C GLY A 121 7.74 0.17 3.96
N LYS A 122 7.40 0.00 2.68
CA LYS A 122 6.06 0.23 2.10
C LYS A 122 4.93 -0.37 2.94
N THR A 123 4.92 -1.69 3.11
CA THR A 123 3.86 -2.43 3.83
C THR A 123 3.69 -1.95 5.27
N THR A 124 4.79 -1.75 5.98
CA THR A 124 4.79 -1.28 7.37
C THR A 124 4.20 0.12 7.47
N THR A 125 4.66 1.04 6.62
CA THR A 125 4.19 2.43 6.63
C THR A 125 2.73 2.53 6.19
N THR A 126 2.31 1.80 5.15
CA THR A 126 0.91 1.73 4.72
C THR A 126 0.01 1.23 5.85
N SER A 127 0.47 0.21 6.60
CA SER A 127 -0.27 -0.31 7.76
C SER A 127 -0.40 0.73 8.87
N MET A 128 0.69 1.43 9.23
CA MET A 128 0.67 2.48 10.26
C MET A 128 -0.29 3.62 9.87
N ILE A 129 -0.20 4.11 8.62
CA ILE A 129 -1.08 5.16 8.09
C ILE A 129 -2.53 4.71 8.13
N SER A 130 -2.81 3.48 7.69
CA SER A 130 -4.16 2.92 7.71
C SER A 130 -4.76 2.93 9.12
N LEU A 131 -3.97 2.57 10.13
CA LEU A 131 -4.44 2.61 11.53
C LEU A 131 -4.65 4.05 12.03
N CYS A 132 -3.79 4.99 11.68
CA CYS A 132 -3.98 6.39 12.05
C CYS A 132 -5.27 6.95 11.45
N PHE A 133 -5.58 6.65 10.19
CA PHE A 133 -6.82 7.08 9.56
C PHE A 133 -8.06 6.42 10.18
N LEU A 134 -7.96 5.15 10.58
CA LEU A 134 -9.05 4.47 11.27
C LEU A 134 -9.30 5.03 12.68
N GLU A 135 -8.25 5.28 13.47
CA GLU A 135 -8.37 5.92 14.79
C GLU A 135 -8.88 7.36 14.66
N GLY A 136 -8.45 8.10 13.64
CA GLY A 136 -8.95 9.44 13.30
C GLY A 136 -10.34 9.46 12.68
N LEU A 137 -11.07 8.32 12.65
CA LEU A 137 -12.44 8.16 12.14
C LEU A 137 -12.62 8.60 10.68
N GLN A 138 -11.57 8.51 9.85
CA GLN A 138 -11.59 8.90 8.44
C GLN A 138 -12.20 7.82 7.52
N ASP A 139 -12.40 6.61 8.00
CA ASP A 139 -12.95 5.44 7.29
C ASP A 139 -12.45 5.24 5.83
N PRO A 140 -11.12 5.12 5.61
CA PRO A 140 -10.54 4.96 4.29
C PRO A 140 -10.82 3.58 3.68
N SER A 141 -10.81 3.50 2.34
CA SER A 141 -10.50 2.25 1.68
C SER A 141 -9.00 1.98 1.79
N ILE A 142 -8.63 0.73 2.02
CA ILE A 142 -7.25 0.33 2.33
C ILE A 142 -6.89 -0.88 1.47
N GLN A 143 -5.67 -0.85 0.92
CA GLN A 143 -5.04 -2.02 0.30
C GLN A 143 -3.57 -2.08 0.68
N VAL A 144 -3.21 -3.12 1.45
CA VAL A 144 -1.86 -3.33 1.99
C VAL A 144 -1.29 -4.66 1.52
N GLY A 145 0.02 -4.75 1.35
CA GLY A 145 0.72 -5.92 0.78
C GLY A 145 0.79 -7.15 1.70
N ALA A 146 0.29 -7.05 2.95
CA ALA A 146 0.30 -8.14 3.90
C ALA A 146 -0.97 -8.14 4.76
N PHE A 147 -1.22 -9.25 5.46
CA PHE A 147 -2.32 -9.34 6.42
C PHE A 147 -2.08 -8.39 7.60
N LEU A 148 -3.06 -7.55 7.89
CA LEU A 148 -3.08 -6.62 9.01
C LEU A 148 -4.20 -7.04 9.97
N LYS A 149 -3.83 -7.39 11.21
CA LYS A 149 -4.77 -7.94 12.22
C LYS A 149 -5.95 -6.99 12.48
N GLN A 150 -5.70 -5.71 12.53
CA GLN A 150 -6.67 -4.68 12.91
C GLN A 150 -7.82 -4.52 11.90
N ILE A 151 -7.61 -4.92 10.66
CA ILE A 151 -8.65 -4.95 9.62
C ILE A 151 -9.03 -6.37 9.23
N ASN A 152 -8.47 -7.39 9.91
CA ASN A 152 -8.66 -8.80 9.65
C ASN A 152 -8.47 -9.18 8.17
N GLY A 153 -7.46 -8.62 7.52
CA GLY A 153 -7.18 -8.84 6.10
C GLY A 153 -6.08 -7.96 5.56
N ASN A 154 -5.98 -7.94 4.26
CA ASN A 154 -5.05 -7.10 3.51
C ASN A 154 -5.76 -5.95 2.78
N TYR A 155 -7.06 -5.83 2.93
CA TYR A 155 -7.88 -4.75 2.40
C TYR A 155 -9.04 -4.42 3.35
N LYS A 156 -9.53 -3.19 3.24
CA LYS A 156 -10.79 -2.73 3.83
C LYS A 156 -11.49 -1.83 2.80
N VAL A 157 -12.79 -1.95 2.66
CA VAL A 157 -13.60 -1.02 1.90
C VAL A 157 -14.18 0.01 2.88
N GLY A 158 -13.81 1.26 2.71
CA GLY A 158 -14.30 2.39 3.49
C GLY A 158 -15.36 3.19 2.74
N SER A 159 -16.00 4.12 3.46
CA SER A 159 -17.05 5.00 2.91
C SER A 159 -16.54 6.39 2.51
N SER A 160 -15.30 6.74 2.89
CA SER A 160 -14.72 8.05 2.59
C SER A 160 -14.14 8.15 1.18
N GLU A 161 -13.63 9.33 0.86
CA GLU A 161 -12.94 9.61 -0.41
C GLU A 161 -11.48 9.15 -0.43
N HIS A 162 -10.96 8.67 0.73
CA HIS A 162 -9.57 8.25 0.88
C HIS A 162 -9.34 6.81 0.43
N PHE A 163 -8.30 6.60 -0.36
CA PHE A 163 -7.79 5.29 -0.73
C PHE A 163 -6.31 5.18 -0.39
N ILE A 164 -5.97 4.39 0.62
CA ILE A 164 -4.59 4.17 1.08
C ILE A 164 -4.06 2.90 0.44
N ILE A 165 -2.96 3.01 -0.32
CA ILE A 165 -2.45 1.91 -1.11
C ILE A 165 -0.92 1.89 -1.19
N GLU A 166 -0.34 0.69 -1.22
CA GLU A 166 1.06 0.50 -1.59
C GLU A 166 1.27 0.71 -3.09
N ALA A 167 2.27 1.50 -3.44
CA ALA A 167 2.67 1.81 -4.80
C ALA A 167 4.04 1.18 -5.09
N CYS A 168 4.02 0.00 -5.76
CA CYS A 168 5.22 -0.75 -6.07
C CYS A 168 5.92 -0.16 -7.30
N GLU A 169 7.23 0.08 -7.18
CA GLU A 169 8.09 0.57 -8.25
C GLU A 169 8.41 -0.50 -9.30
N TYR A 170 8.33 -1.77 -8.95
CA TYR A 170 8.67 -2.88 -9.85
C TYR A 170 7.84 -2.83 -11.12
N VAL A 171 8.51 -3.01 -12.27
CA VAL A 171 7.97 -2.84 -13.64
C VAL A 171 7.23 -1.50 -13.84
N GLU A 172 7.62 -0.47 -13.07
CA GLU A 172 7.01 0.86 -13.09
C GLU A 172 5.48 0.84 -12.85
N SER A 173 4.96 -0.16 -12.11
CA SER A 173 3.51 -0.32 -11.86
C SER A 173 2.88 0.90 -11.20
N PHE A 174 3.61 1.61 -10.34
CA PHE A 174 3.14 2.82 -9.66
C PHE A 174 2.85 3.99 -10.61
N LEU A 175 3.44 3.99 -11.82
CA LEU A 175 3.16 5.02 -12.84
C LEU A 175 1.75 4.95 -13.42
N LYS A 176 1.02 3.87 -13.15
CA LYS A 176 -0.39 3.70 -13.53
C LYS A 176 -1.35 4.46 -12.62
N PHE A 177 -0.90 4.83 -11.41
CA PHE A 177 -1.74 5.40 -10.36
C PHE A 177 -1.99 6.89 -10.57
N SER A 178 -3.01 7.41 -9.87
CA SER A 178 -3.37 8.82 -9.82
C SER A 178 -3.32 9.31 -8.36
N PRO A 179 -2.13 9.59 -7.83
CA PRO A 179 -1.98 9.97 -6.43
C PRO A 179 -2.43 11.41 -6.17
N LYS A 180 -3.04 11.65 -5.01
CA LYS A 180 -3.23 12.96 -4.40
C LYS A 180 -2.13 13.25 -3.37
N ALA A 181 -1.69 12.20 -2.68
CA ALA A 181 -0.53 12.24 -1.80
C ALA A 181 0.41 11.09 -2.11
N GLU A 182 1.70 11.37 -2.12
CA GLU A 182 2.77 10.39 -2.25
C GLU A 182 3.67 10.43 -1.03
N ILE A 183 3.99 9.23 -0.52
CA ILE A 183 5.05 9.05 0.46
C ILE A 183 6.15 8.25 -0.21
N ILE A 184 7.37 8.81 -0.24
CA ILE A 184 8.56 8.11 -0.78
C ILE A 184 9.55 7.92 0.36
N LEU A 185 9.67 6.67 0.80
CA LEU A 185 10.38 6.29 2.02
C LEU A 185 11.89 6.28 1.82
N ASN A 186 12.35 5.78 0.68
CA ASN A 186 13.75 5.66 0.30
C ASN A 186 13.85 5.25 -1.17
N ILE A 187 15.03 5.47 -1.77
CA ILE A 187 15.36 5.02 -3.13
C ILE A 187 16.69 4.28 -3.06
N ASP A 188 16.64 2.94 -3.16
CA ASP A 188 17.80 2.07 -3.04
C ASP A 188 17.89 1.11 -4.24
N ASN A 189 19.01 0.38 -4.34
CA ASN A 189 19.23 -0.61 -5.39
C ASN A 189 18.39 -1.85 -5.17
N ASP A 190 17.29 -1.96 -5.90
CA ASP A 190 16.47 -3.17 -5.97
C ASP A 190 15.94 -3.37 -7.40
N HIS A 191 15.43 -4.56 -7.69
CA HIS A 191 14.84 -4.89 -8.99
C HIS A 191 15.75 -4.57 -10.20
N LEU A 192 17.06 -4.79 -10.06
CA LEU A 192 18.04 -4.55 -11.14
C LEU A 192 17.86 -5.51 -12.33
N ASP A 193 17.15 -6.61 -12.15
CA ASP A 193 16.67 -7.47 -13.24
C ASP A 193 15.80 -6.69 -14.24
N TYR A 194 14.99 -5.74 -13.76
CA TYR A 194 14.16 -4.86 -14.58
C TYR A 194 14.87 -3.54 -14.89
N PHE A 195 15.26 -2.77 -13.87
CA PHE A 195 15.77 -1.41 -14.04
C PHE A 195 17.16 -1.32 -14.65
N LYS A 196 18.00 -2.36 -14.52
CA LYS A 196 19.38 -2.47 -15.01
C LYS A 196 20.39 -1.56 -14.29
N THR A 197 20.01 -0.33 -13.95
CA THR A 197 20.90 0.66 -13.28
C THR A 197 20.12 1.40 -12.19
N PHE A 198 20.86 1.93 -11.20
CA PHE A 198 20.31 2.79 -10.17
C PHE A 198 19.68 4.06 -10.74
N ASP A 199 20.28 4.65 -11.76
CA ASP A 199 19.74 5.85 -12.41
C ASP A 199 18.37 5.62 -13.01
N ASN A 200 18.10 4.41 -13.54
CA ASN A 200 16.77 4.06 -14.05
C ASN A 200 15.75 3.96 -12.92
N ILE A 201 16.14 3.42 -11.74
CA ILE A 201 15.29 3.42 -10.55
C ILE A 201 14.94 4.86 -10.15
N LYS A 202 15.96 5.72 -9.99
CA LYS A 202 15.77 7.12 -9.63
C LYS A 202 14.87 7.84 -10.64
N ASN A 203 15.10 7.63 -11.93
CA ASN A 203 14.27 8.21 -13.00
C ASN A 203 12.80 7.74 -12.93
N ALA A 204 12.54 6.48 -12.53
CA ALA A 204 11.18 5.99 -12.33
C ALA A 204 10.48 6.74 -11.17
N PHE A 205 11.17 6.97 -10.04
CA PHE A 205 10.64 7.78 -8.94
C PHE A 205 10.42 9.24 -9.34
N ILE A 206 11.31 9.84 -10.15
CA ILE A 206 11.09 11.20 -10.70
C ILE A 206 9.84 11.25 -11.58
N LYS A 207 9.62 10.25 -12.46
CA LYS A 207 8.40 10.15 -13.25
C LYS A 207 7.16 10.01 -12.37
N TYR A 208 7.27 9.22 -11.30
CA TYR A 208 6.19 9.00 -10.36
C TYR A 208 5.80 10.28 -9.63
N THR A 209 6.78 11.02 -9.08
CA THR A 209 6.55 12.32 -8.42
C THR A 209 5.86 13.35 -9.32
N LYS A 210 6.05 13.27 -10.64
CA LYS A 210 5.36 14.14 -11.61
C LYS A 210 3.87 13.82 -11.80
N LEU A 211 3.37 12.71 -11.27
CA LEU A 211 1.94 12.39 -11.28
C LEU A 211 1.14 13.20 -10.26
N LEU A 212 1.82 13.76 -9.26
CA LEU A 212 1.15 14.61 -8.26
C LEU A 212 0.55 15.85 -8.89
N PRO A 213 -0.71 16.19 -8.61
CA PRO A 213 -1.30 17.46 -9.01
C PRO A 213 -0.64 18.64 -8.25
N ASP A 214 -0.75 19.85 -8.79
CA ASP A 214 -0.16 21.07 -8.18
C ASP A 214 -0.63 21.29 -6.72
N ASN A 215 -1.83 20.84 -6.38
CA ASN A 215 -2.39 20.87 -5.02
C ASN A 215 -2.25 19.51 -4.29
N GLY A 216 -1.30 18.69 -4.71
CA GLY A 216 -0.95 17.41 -4.08
C GLY A 216 -0.03 17.57 -2.87
N LEU A 217 0.33 16.42 -2.29
CA LEU A 217 1.23 16.34 -1.14
C LEU A 217 2.33 15.31 -1.41
N LEU A 218 3.58 15.72 -1.24
CA LEU A 218 4.76 14.85 -1.32
C LEU A 218 5.40 14.75 0.07
N ILE A 219 5.52 13.54 0.61
CA ILE A 219 6.21 13.28 1.89
C ILE A 219 7.45 12.44 1.59
N ILE A 220 8.63 12.93 1.99
CA ILE A 220 9.90 12.30 1.68
C ILE A 220 10.81 12.20 2.90
N ASN A 221 11.64 11.16 2.88
CA ASN A 221 12.70 10.97 3.84
C ASN A 221 13.85 11.97 3.58
N GLY A 222 14.06 12.89 4.49
CA GLY A 222 15.13 13.88 4.44
C GLY A 222 16.52 13.35 4.80
N ASP A 223 16.61 12.10 5.28
CA ASP A 223 17.88 11.41 5.50
C ASP A 223 18.38 10.69 4.23
N ASP A 224 17.54 10.59 3.20
CA ASP A 224 17.87 10.00 1.90
C ASP A 224 18.12 11.10 0.86
N SER A 225 19.36 11.21 0.37
CA SER A 225 19.75 12.23 -0.58
C SER A 225 19.02 12.13 -1.93
N ASN A 226 18.62 10.92 -2.35
CA ASN A 226 17.89 10.72 -3.59
C ASN A 226 16.43 11.21 -3.45
N CYS A 227 15.82 11.02 -2.27
CA CYS A 227 14.50 11.56 -1.99
C CYS A 227 14.49 13.08 -1.94
N LEU A 228 15.54 13.72 -1.41
CA LEU A 228 15.65 15.19 -1.31
C LEU A 228 15.65 15.93 -2.65
N GLU A 229 15.94 15.24 -3.75
CA GLU A 229 15.88 15.86 -5.09
C GLU A 229 14.46 15.90 -5.67
N LEU A 230 13.56 15.04 -5.21
CA LEU A 230 12.22 14.86 -5.79
C LEU A 230 11.34 16.12 -5.78
N PRO A 231 11.38 17.01 -4.77
CA PRO A 231 10.61 18.26 -4.79
C PRO A 231 10.88 19.15 -5.99
N ASN A 232 12.05 19.02 -6.63
CA ASN A 232 12.40 19.80 -7.83
C ASN A 232 11.57 19.41 -9.07
N TYR A 233 10.84 18.29 -9.01
CA TYR A 233 10.11 17.73 -10.15
C TYR A 233 8.58 17.84 -10.03
N THR A 234 8.07 18.46 -8.96
CA THR A 234 6.64 18.68 -8.73
C THR A 234 6.39 20.07 -8.17
N LYS A 235 5.16 20.58 -8.30
CA LYS A 235 4.69 21.77 -7.60
C LYS A 235 3.89 21.45 -6.34
N ALA A 236 3.66 20.16 -6.06
CA ALA A 236 2.97 19.74 -4.88
C ALA A 236 3.71 20.21 -3.60
N LYS A 237 2.96 20.39 -2.52
CA LYS A 237 3.54 20.70 -1.20
C LYS A 237 4.47 19.56 -0.78
N ALA A 238 5.74 19.87 -0.52
CA ALA A 238 6.71 18.89 -0.04
C ALA A 238 6.90 19.00 1.47
N ILE A 239 6.85 17.86 2.17
CA ILE A 239 7.10 17.71 3.61
C ILE A 239 8.24 16.70 3.79
N THR A 240 9.23 17.05 4.58
CA THR A 240 10.39 16.23 4.86
C THR A 240 10.34 15.69 6.29
N TYR A 241 10.82 14.47 6.48
CA TYR A 241 11.02 13.90 7.81
C TYR A 241 12.40 13.23 7.89
N GLY A 242 12.93 13.08 9.11
CA GLY A 242 14.23 12.43 9.29
C GLY A 242 14.65 12.31 10.76
N ILE A 243 15.74 11.61 10.97
CA ILE A 243 16.39 11.42 12.27
C ILE A 243 17.75 12.12 12.30
N LYS A 244 18.47 12.07 11.17
CA LYS A 244 19.85 12.58 11.05
C LYS A 244 19.90 14.01 10.51
N ASN A 245 19.03 14.33 9.57
CA ASN A 245 18.95 15.66 8.99
C ASN A 245 18.13 16.59 9.87
N GLU A 246 18.78 17.62 10.42
CA GLU A 246 18.12 18.60 11.29
C GLU A 246 17.24 19.60 10.53
N ASN A 247 17.40 19.71 9.22
CA ASN A 247 16.66 20.62 8.34
C ASN A 247 15.45 19.95 7.70
N VAL A 248 14.62 19.29 8.52
CA VAL A 248 13.39 18.62 8.10
C VAL A 248 12.18 19.17 8.84
N ASN A 249 10.98 18.98 8.28
CA ASN A 249 9.75 19.44 8.92
C ASN A 249 9.42 18.58 10.15
N PHE A 250 9.58 17.27 10.08
CA PHE A 250 9.34 16.36 11.19
C PHE A 250 10.62 15.61 11.56
N SER A 251 10.98 15.61 12.83
CA SER A 251 12.17 14.88 13.31
C SER A 251 11.92 14.14 14.62
N ALA A 252 12.65 13.05 14.81
CA ALA A 252 12.70 12.31 16.06
C ALA A 252 14.04 12.61 16.78
N LYS A 253 13.94 12.99 18.06
CA LYS A 253 15.12 13.21 18.93
C LYS A 253 14.99 12.34 20.18
N ASN A 254 16.09 12.22 20.94
CA ASN A 254 16.11 11.46 22.20
C ASN A 254 15.59 10.03 22.05
N ILE A 255 15.95 9.36 20.93
CA ILE A 255 15.49 7.99 20.62
C ILE A 255 16.12 7.04 21.63
N SER A 256 15.28 6.26 22.30
CA SER A 256 15.67 5.18 23.21
C SER A 256 14.90 3.92 22.86
N PHE A 257 15.42 2.77 23.30
CA PHE A 257 14.82 1.47 23.05
C PHE A 257 14.62 0.73 24.37
N ASN A 258 13.47 0.06 24.52
CA ASN A 258 13.24 -0.84 25.64
C ASN A 258 13.92 -2.21 25.41
N GLU A 259 13.73 -3.16 26.33
CA GLU A 259 14.32 -4.50 26.27
C GLU A 259 13.86 -5.32 25.03
N ASP A 260 12.66 -5.03 24.49
CA ASP A 260 12.11 -5.65 23.30
C ASP A 260 12.57 -4.92 22.01
N GLY A 261 13.36 -3.86 22.13
CA GLY A 261 13.83 -3.05 21.00
C GLY A 261 12.79 -2.07 20.46
N PHE A 262 11.69 -1.81 21.21
CA PHE A 262 10.66 -0.84 20.81
C PHE A 262 11.14 0.57 21.10
N ALA A 263 10.94 1.45 20.13
CA ALA A 263 11.44 2.81 20.22
C ALA A 263 10.49 3.73 20.99
N LYS A 264 11.10 4.62 21.78
CA LYS A 264 10.48 5.83 22.33
C LYS A 264 11.31 7.03 21.88
N PHE A 265 10.65 8.08 21.40
CA PHE A 265 11.34 9.27 20.89
C PHE A 265 10.49 10.52 21.08
N ASP A 266 11.17 11.67 21.13
CA ASP A 266 10.54 12.98 21.13
C ASP A 266 10.32 13.42 19.68
N LEU A 267 9.05 13.70 19.34
CA LEU A 267 8.62 14.19 18.04
C LEU A 267 8.75 15.73 18.00
N TYR A 268 9.39 16.22 16.97
CA TYR A 268 9.48 17.65 16.69
C TYR A 268 8.83 17.97 15.34
N HIS A 269 8.12 19.09 15.28
CA HIS A 269 7.60 19.67 14.04
C HIS A 269 8.17 21.09 13.88
N ASN A 270 8.90 21.34 12.79
CA ASN A 270 9.60 22.61 12.52
C ASN A 270 10.43 23.06 13.75
N ASN A 271 11.23 22.15 14.27
CA ASN A 271 12.10 22.31 15.45
C ASN A 271 11.38 22.64 16.78
N LYS A 272 10.06 22.51 16.85
CA LYS A 272 9.30 22.64 18.08
C LYS A 272 8.88 21.25 18.59
N PHE A 273 9.12 20.98 19.85
CA PHE A 273 8.63 19.76 20.51
C PHE A 273 7.10 19.67 20.38
N LEU A 274 6.60 18.54 19.89
CA LEU A 274 5.18 18.31 19.71
C LEU A 274 4.64 17.33 20.76
N ASP A 275 5.25 16.14 20.85
CA ASP A 275 4.85 15.09 21.81
C ASP A 275 5.95 14.01 21.89
N THR A 276 5.79 13.06 22.82
CA THR A 276 6.62 11.86 22.89
C THR A 276 5.84 10.66 22.32
N ILE A 277 6.47 9.93 21.41
CA ILE A 277 5.89 8.77 20.70
C ILE A 277 6.52 7.48 21.21
N GLU A 278 5.70 6.46 21.41
CA GLU A 278 6.14 5.10 21.72
C GLU A 278 5.64 4.14 20.65
N LEU A 279 6.54 3.29 20.12
CA LEU A 279 6.22 2.27 19.14
C LEU A 279 6.10 0.89 19.80
N SER A 280 5.34 0.00 19.17
CA SER A 280 5.22 -1.40 19.57
C SER A 280 5.88 -2.35 18.53
N VAL A 281 6.80 -1.80 17.73
CA VAL A 281 7.62 -2.54 16.76
C VAL A 281 9.08 -2.11 16.89
N PRO A 282 10.05 -3.03 16.73
CA PRO A 282 11.44 -2.76 16.98
C PRO A 282 12.15 -2.06 15.81
N GLY A 283 13.28 -1.43 16.13
CA GLY A 283 14.26 -0.96 15.15
C GLY A 283 14.11 0.50 14.71
N THR A 284 15.25 1.12 14.43
CA THR A 284 15.33 2.54 14.02
C THR A 284 14.61 2.81 12.69
N HIS A 285 14.59 1.84 11.77
CA HIS A 285 13.84 1.95 10.51
C HIS A 285 12.35 2.17 10.75
N ASN A 286 11.78 1.60 11.83
CA ASN A 286 10.38 1.83 12.20
C ASN A 286 10.15 3.22 12.81
N VAL A 287 11.16 3.88 13.36
CA VAL A 287 11.07 5.31 13.70
C VAL A 287 10.90 6.16 12.45
N LEU A 288 11.66 5.88 11.36
CA LEU A 288 11.49 6.55 10.07
C LEU A 288 10.11 6.27 9.45
N ASN A 289 9.65 5.02 9.46
CA ASN A 289 8.31 4.65 8.99
C ASN A 289 7.20 5.38 9.77
N ALA A 290 7.37 5.48 11.10
CA ALA A 290 6.44 6.22 11.96
C ALA A 290 6.48 7.73 11.69
N LEU A 291 7.64 8.33 11.45
CA LEU A 291 7.75 9.75 11.07
C LEU A 291 7.03 10.03 9.74
N ALA A 292 7.18 9.17 8.73
CA ALA A 292 6.42 9.27 7.48
C ALA A 292 4.90 9.24 7.72
N CYS A 293 4.47 8.27 8.53
CA CYS A 293 3.07 8.11 8.93
C CYS A 293 2.54 9.34 9.69
N ILE A 294 3.28 9.82 10.69
CA ILE A 294 2.92 11.00 11.51
C ILE A 294 2.81 12.23 10.61
N SER A 295 3.80 12.44 9.74
CA SER A 295 3.84 13.60 8.83
C SER A 295 2.58 13.67 7.97
N LEU A 296 2.19 12.55 7.35
CA LEU A 296 0.96 12.47 6.58
C LEU A 296 -0.27 12.69 7.46
N SER A 297 -0.37 11.98 8.57
CA SER A 297 -1.55 12.01 9.44
C SER A 297 -1.85 13.40 9.97
N ILE A 298 -0.82 14.16 10.36
CA ILE A 298 -0.97 15.56 10.81
C ILE A 298 -1.44 16.47 9.66
N GLU A 299 -0.90 16.30 8.43
CA GLU A 299 -1.34 17.06 7.26
C GLU A 299 -2.82 16.77 6.89
N TYR A 300 -3.31 15.58 7.23
CA TYR A 300 -4.72 15.18 7.10
C TYR A 300 -5.58 15.53 8.32
N GLY A 301 -5.04 16.27 9.27
CA GLY A 301 -5.80 16.75 10.43
C GLY A 301 -6.10 15.71 11.50
N ILE A 302 -5.43 14.55 11.46
CA ILE A 302 -5.57 13.52 12.49
C ILE A 302 -4.84 14.01 13.75
N SER A 303 -5.50 13.91 14.90
CA SER A 303 -4.93 14.40 16.15
C SER A 303 -3.72 13.59 16.59
N ILE A 304 -2.76 14.24 17.27
CA ILE A 304 -1.58 13.54 17.77
C ILE A 304 -1.94 12.44 18.79
N SER A 305 -3.05 12.60 19.51
CA SER A 305 -3.57 11.58 20.44
C SER A 305 -4.02 10.31 19.68
N ASP A 306 -4.73 10.46 18.58
CA ASP A 306 -5.20 9.32 17.76
C ASP A 306 -4.01 8.64 17.07
N ILE A 307 -3.04 9.41 16.57
CA ILE A 307 -1.79 8.90 16.01
C ILE A 307 -1.04 8.04 17.04
N LYS A 308 -0.90 8.52 18.28
CA LYS A 308 -0.24 7.77 19.37
C LYS A 308 -0.97 6.45 19.66
N VAL A 309 -2.28 6.49 19.74
CA VAL A 309 -3.10 5.28 19.94
C VAL A 309 -2.92 4.30 18.76
N ALA A 310 -2.95 4.76 17.53
CA ALA A 310 -2.75 3.93 16.35
C ALA A 310 -1.37 3.26 16.35
N LEU A 311 -0.31 4.03 16.58
CA LEU A 311 1.07 3.53 16.58
C LEU A 311 1.32 2.55 17.73
N SER A 312 0.74 2.76 18.91
CA SER A 312 0.83 1.82 20.04
C SER A 312 0.10 0.50 19.78
N LYS A 313 -0.99 0.51 19.01
CA LYS A 313 -1.72 -0.69 18.59
C LYS A 313 -1.06 -1.45 17.43
N PHE A 314 -0.15 -0.82 16.70
CA PHE A 314 0.53 -1.44 15.59
C PHE A 314 1.63 -2.39 16.08
N THR A 315 1.39 -3.68 16.00
CA THR A 315 2.33 -4.74 16.44
C THR A 315 3.05 -5.43 15.28
N GLY A 316 3.09 -4.78 14.11
CA GLY A 316 3.67 -5.32 12.88
C GLY A 316 2.60 -5.86 11.91
N ALA A 317 3.00 -6.04 10.66
CA ALA A 317 2.22 -6.74 9.63
C ALA A 317 2.73 -8.19 9.52
N HIS A 318 1.91 -9.08 8.97
CA HIS A 318 2.29 -10.48 8.80
C HIS A 318 3.62 -10.60 8.02
N ARG A 319 4.53 -11.44 8.54
CA ARG A 319 5.88 -11.66 8.00
C ARG A 319 6.73 -10.37 7.91
N ARG A 320 6.54 -9.41 8.81
CA ARG A 320 7.38 -8.21 8.95
C ARG A 320 7.88 -8.15 10.39
N PHE A 321 8.98 -8.89 10.65
CA PHE A 321 9.56 -9.12 11.97
C PHE A 321 8.50 -9.59 12.98
N GLU A 322 7.63 -10.48 12.53
CA GLU A 322 6.47 -10.95 13.27
C GLU A 322 6.89 -11.95 14.36
N TYR A 323 6.62 -11.60 15.60
CA TYR A 323 6.86 -12.51 16.72
C TYR A 323 5.90 -13.71 16.68
N LYS A 324 6.45 -14.93 16.63
CA LYS A 324 5.70 -16.20 16.54
C LYS A 324 5.65 -16.97 17.88
N GLY A 325 6.46 -16.58 18.86
CA GLY A 325 6.50 -17.27 20.15
C GLY A 325 7.91 -17.62 20.60
N LYS A 326 8.01 -18.52 21.57
CA LYS A 326 9.28 -19.02 22.12
C LYS A 326 9.40 -20.52 21.94
N ILE A 327 10.59 -21.01 21.59
CA ILE A 327 10.97 -22.42 21.63
C ILE A 327 11.63 -22.65 22.99
N ASP A 328 11.16 -23.69 23.72
CA ASP A 328 11.67 -24.09 25.04
C ASP A 328 11.76 -22.94 26.07
N LYS A 329 10.93 -21.93 25.93
CA LYS A 329 10.96 -20.69 26.76
C LYS A 329 12.27 -19.92 26.73
N LYS A 330 13.20 -20.24 25.82
CA LYS A 330 14.55 -19.64 25.75
C LYS A 330 14.78 -18.82 24.51
N ALA A 331 14.37 -19.31 23.33
CA ALA A 331 14.60 -18.64 22.04
C ALA A 331 13.30 -18.02 21.51
N SER A 332 13.32 -16.72 21.22
CA SER A 332 12.23 -16.04 20.51
C SER A 332 12.29 -16.33 19.03
N VAL A 333 11.13 -16.60 18.43
CA VAL A 333 10.99 -16.90 16.99
C VAL A 333 10.28 -15.72 16.32
N TYR A 334 10.89 -15.24 15.25
CA TYR A 334 10.34 -14.18 14.40
C TYR A 334 10.24 -14.66 12.96
N ASP A 335 9.17 -14.26 12.26
CA ASP A 335 8.97 -14.49 10.83
C ASP A 335 9.16 -13.16 10.10
N ASP A 336 10.05 -13.12 9.12
CA ASP A 336 10.31 -11.93 8.32
C ASP A 336 10.41 -12.28 6.83
N TYR A 337 9.83 -11.43 5.99
CA TYR A 337 9.96 -11.47 4.53
C TYR A 337 11.24 -10.78 4.04
N GLY A 338 12.25 -10.68 4.88
CA GLY A 338 13.54 -10.07 4.55
C GLY A 338 14.21 -10.79 3.38
N HIS A 339 14.47 -10.09 2.30
CA HIS A 339 15.11 -10.58 1.07
C HIS A 339 16.14 -9.61 0.51
N HIS A 340 16.27 -8.43 1.07
CA HIS A 340 17.25 -7.41 0.71
C HIS A 340 18.23 -7.19 1.87
N PRO A 341 19.55 -7.00 1.60
CA PRO A 341 20.56 -6.83 2.66
C PRO A 341 20.32 -5.62 3.59
N THR A 342 19.76 -4.55 3.05
CA THR A 342 19.44 -3.34 3.81
C THR A 342 18.16 -3.49 4.62
#